data_f40bb5e1987f6fe61a885f6a4c979d33
#
_entry.id   f40bb5e1987f6fe61a885f6a4c979d33
#
_cell.length_a   1.000
_cell.length_b   1.000
_cell.length_c   1.000
_cell.angle_alpha   90.00
_cell.angle_beta   90.00
_cell.angle_gamma   90.00
#
_symmetry.space_group_name_H-M   'P 1'
#
loop_
_entity.id
_entity.type
_entity.pdbx_description
1 polymer ?
#
loop_
_entity_poly.entity_id
_entity_poly.type
_entity_poly.pdbx_seq_one_letter_code
_entity_poly.pdbx_strand_id
1 'polypeptide(L)'
;IYVVENEAANPMEGTFVMKGRIQTDKDNNWAIHASTFEHDGQRYMIWCGWQKRRIDSETQCIYIATMENPWTLSSDRILISKPEYEWECQWVNPDGSKTAYPIHVNEAPQYFESKNKDKACIFYSASGSWTPYYCVGLLTADAKANLLNPASWKKSPVPVLQQDPENNVYGPGGISFT
;
A
#
# COMPACT_ATOMS: atom_id res chain seq x y z
N ILE A 1 2.37 -12.50 -3.24
CA ILE A 1 0.89 -12.39 -3.30
C ILE A 1 0.37 -13.63 -4.03
N TYR A 2 -0.59 -14.33 -3.41
CA TYR A 2 -1.29 -15.48 -4.02
C TYR A 2 -2.77 -15.19 -4.04
N VAL A 3 -3.48 -15.75 -5.02
CA VAL A 3 -4.92 -15.62 -5.16
C VAL A 3 -5.59 -16.96 -4.93
N VAL A 4 -6.62 -16.93 -4.11
CA VAL A 4 -7.58 -18.02 -3.96
C VAL A 4 -8.97 -17.50 -4.36
N GLU A 5 -9.75 -18.33 -5.02
CA GLU A 5 -11.08 -18.01 -5.49
C GLU A 5 -12.12 -18.91 -4.83
N ASN A 6 -13.23 -18.34 -4.46
CA ASN A 6 -14.43 -19.06 -4.05
C ASN A 6 -15.60 -18.51 -4.88
N GLU A 7 -16.24 -19.39 -5.66
CA GLU A 7 -17.36 -19.03 -6.54
C GLU A 7 -18.72 -18.95 -5.81
N ALA A 8 -18.78 -19.33 -4.53
CA ALA A 8 -20.00 -19.24 -3.76
C ALA A 8 -20.41 -17.78 -3.50
N ALA A 9 -21.70 -17.48 -3.62
CA ALA A 9 -22.22 -16.14 -3.34
C ALA A 9 -22.01 -15.71 -1.87
N ASN A 10 -22.02 -16.68 -0.96
CA ASN A 10 -21.63 -16.50 0.43
C ASN A 10 -20.19 -17.00 0.62
N PRO A 11 -19.22 -16.14 0.96
CA PRO A 11 -17.83 -16.55 1.10
C PRO A 11 -17.57 -17.55 2.26
N MET A 12 -18.53 -17.71 3.16
CA MET A 12 -18.48 -18.73 4.23
C MET A 12 -18.88 -20.13 3.75
N GLU A 13 -19.35 -20.23 2.51
CA GLU A 13 -19.76 -21.46 1.85
C GLU A 13 -18.81 -21.77 0.68
N GLY A 14 -18.90 -22.99 0.15
CA GLY A 14 -18.05 -23.40 -0.97
C GLY A 14 -16.61 -23.72 -0.58
N THR A 15 -15.74 -23.77 -1.59
CA THR A 15 -14.34 -24.14 -1.44
C THR A 15 -13.45 -23.10 -2.07
N PHE A 16 -12.41 -22.70 -1.36
CA PHE A 16 -11.37 -21.85 -1.92
C PHE A 16 -10.39 -22.66 -2.79
N VAL A 17 -10.24 -22.23 -4.03
CA VAL A 17 -9.34 -22.85 -5.02
C VAL A 17 -8.16 -21.93 -5.29
N MET A 18 -6.95 -22.47 -5.20
CA MET A 18 -5.72 -21.73 -5.52
C MET A 18 -5.66 -21.40 -7.02
N LYS A 19 -5.61 -20.11 -7.36
CA LYS A 19 -5.43 -19.62 -8.73
C LYS A 19 -3.96 -19.41 -9.08
N GLY A 20 -3.11 -19.28 -8.08
CA GLY A 20 -1.68 -19.13 -8.25
C GLY A 20 -1.12 -17.84 -7.66
N ARG A 21 0.12 -17.56 -8.00
CA ARG A 21 0.85 -16.36 -7.59
C ARG A 21 0.67 -15.26 -8.63
N ILE A 22 0.38 -14.04 -8.18
CA ILE A 22 0.49 -12.85 -9.03
C ILE A 22 1.97 -12.52 -9.19
N GLN A 23 2.42 -12.46 -10.43
CA GLN A 23 3.77 -12.01 -10.76
C GLN A 23 3.79 -10.48 -10.77
N THR A 24 4.29 -9.88 -9.70
CA THR A 24 4.33 -8.43 -9.50
C THR A 24 5.47 -7.75 -10.25
N ASP A 25 6.51 -8.49 -10.61
CA ASP A 25 7.61 -8.06 -11.47
C ASP A 25 8.41 -9.28 -12.00
N LYS A 26 9.27 -9.03 -12.98
CA LYS A 26 10.09 -10.07 -13.62
C LYS A 26 11.16 -10.70 -12.70
N ASP A 27 11.57 -9.97 -11.64
CA ASP A 27 12.65 -10.39 -10.76
C ASP A 27 12.12 -11.08 -9.48
N ASN A 28 10.79 -11.25 -9.36
CA ASN A 28 10.13 -11.85 -8.19
C ASN A 28 10.49 -11.17 -6.87
N ASN A 29 10.60 -9.84 -6.88
CA ASN A 29 10.82 -9.09 -5.66
C ASN A 29 9.69 -9.30 -4.65
N TRP A 30 10.02 -9.10 -3.39
CA TRP A 30 9.06 -9.23 -2.31
C TRP A 30 7.90 -8.24 -2.47
N ALA A 31 6.66 -8.72 -2.24
CA ALA A 31 5.42 -7.97 -2.40
C ALA A 31 4.34 -8.51 -1.45
N ILE A 32 3.69 -7.59 -0.73
CA ILE A 32 2.60 -7.89 0.22
C ILE A 32 1.53 -6.80 0.22
N HIS A 33 0.51 -6.96 1.04
CA HIS A 33 -0.56 -5.99 1.30
C HIS A 33 -1.22 -5.49 0.02
N ALA A 34 -1.59 -6.42 -0.87
CA ALA A 34 -2.30 -6.06 -2.09
C ALA A 34 -3.76 -5.70 -1.80
N SER A 35 -4.23 -4.64 -2.43
CA SER A 35 -5.65 -4.34 -2.58
C SER A 35 -5.96 -4.01 -4.04
N THR A 36 -7.23 -4.14 -4.42
CA THR A 36 -7.68 -3.89 -5.80
C THR A 36 -8.81 -2.88 -5.79
N PHE A 37 -8.92 -2.12 -6.87
CA PHE A 37 -10.01 -1.17 -7.07
C PHE A 37 -10.32 -1.01 -8.56
N GLU A 38 -11.49 -0.47 -8.84
CA GLU A 38 -11.87 -0.05 -10.19
C GLU A 38 -11.91 1.47 -10.28
N HIS A 39 -11.39 2.02 -11.37
CA HIS A 39 -11.41 3.44 -11.66
C HIS A 39 -11.55 3.64 -13.17
N ASP A 40 -12.56 4.40 -13.59
CA ASP A 40 -12.91 4.63 -14.99
C ASP A 40 -13.01 3.34 -15.83
N GLY A 41 -13.60 2.29 -15.25
CA GLY A 41 -13.79 1.00 -15.91
C GLY A 41 -12.53 0.15 -16.06
N GLN A 42 -11.40 0.60 -15.52
CA GLN A 42 -10.15 -0.15 -15.45
C GLN A 42 -9.94 -0.69 -14.04
N ARG A 43 -9.57 -1.98 -13.92
CA ARG A 43 -9.16 -2.57 -12.65
C ARG A 43 -7.67 -2.37 -12.43
N TYR A 44 -7.34 -1.99 -11.20
CA TYR A 44 -5.99 -1.78 -10.71
C TYR A 44 -5.71 -2.67 -9.49
N MET A 45 -4.46 -3.03 -9.31
CA MET A 45 -3.90 -3.54 -8.06
C MET A 45 -2.88 -2.54 -7.53
N ILE A 46 -2.94 -2.29 -6.22
CA ILE A 46 -1.92 -1.57 -5.46
C ILE A 46 -1.38 -2.48 -4.38
N TRP A 47 -0.09 -2.38 -4.10
CA TRP A 47 0.58 -3.20 -3.10
C TRP A 47 1.84 -2.54 -2.58
N CYS A 48 2.42 -3.04 -1.50
CA CYS A 48 3.76 -2.65 -1.12
C CYS A 48 4.78 -3.75 -1.44
N GLY A 49 6.01 -3.33 -1.68
CA GLY A 49 7.09 -4.24 -2.04
C GLY A 49 8.44 -3.56 -2.14
N TRP A 50 9.45 -4.37 -2.42
CA TRP A 50 10.82 -3.87 -2.60
C TRP A 50 11.10 -3.52 -4.06
N GLN A 51 11.94 -2.49 -4.27
CA GLN A 51 12.39 -2.12 -5.61
C GLN A 51 13.29 -3.18 -6.25
N LYS A 52 14.13 -3.81 -5.42
CA LYS A 52 15.03 -4.88 -5.82
C LYS A 52 15.20 -5.85 -4.65
N ARG A 53 15.83 -7.00 -4.91
CA ARG A 53 16.11 -7.98 -3.88
C ARG A 53 16.87 -7.32 -2.72
N ARG A 54 16.45 -7.63 -1.49
CA ARG A 54 17.06 -7.13 -0.26
C ARG A 54 18.56 -7.34 -0.27
N ILE A 55 19.34 -6.24 -0.25
CA ILE A 55 20.78 -6.29 -0.12
C ILE A 55 21.24 -5.33 1.00
N ASP A 56 20.72 -4.12 1.04
CA ASP A 56 21.25 -3.05 1.89
C ASP A 56 20.22 -2.30 2.74
N SER A 57 18.95 -2.37 2.42
CA SER A 57 17.89 -1.70 3.18
C SER A 57 16.51 -2.33 2.94
N GLU A 58 15.68 -2.31 3.96
CA GLU A 58 14.29 -2.74 3.88
C GLU A 58 13.39 -1.54 3.58
N THR A 59 13.48 -1.01 2.37
CA THR A 59 12.60 0.07 1.94
C THR A 59 11.38 -0.52 1.25
N GLN A 60 10.22 -0.38 1.89
CA GLN A 60 8.93 -0.76 1.32
C GLN A 60 8.33 0.42 0.57
N CYS A 61 8.00 0.19 -0.67
CA CYS A 61 7.46 1.18 -1.60
C CYS A 61 6.08 0.75 -2.08
N ILE A 62 5.24 1.69 -2.50
CA ILE A 62 3.92 1.40 -3.06
C ILE A 62 3.99 1.39 -4.59
N TYR A 63 3.42 0.35 -5.14
CA TYR A 63 3.29 0.11 -6.58
C TYR A 63 1.84 0.04 -7.00
N ILE A 64 1.60 0.35 -8.26
CA ILE A 64 0.33 0.21 -8.96
C ILE A 64 0.55 -0.50 -10.29
N ALA A 65 -0.41 -1.31 -10.70
CA ALA A 65 -0.50 -1.87 -12.05
C ALA A 65 -1.96 -2.07 -12.44
N THR A 66 -2.24 -2.13 -13.75
CA THR A 66 -3.55 -2.56 -14.24
C THR A 66 -3.68 -4.08 -14.19
N MET A 67 -4.92 -4.55 -14.14
CA MET A 67 -5.26 -5.98 -14.14
C MET A 67 -6.13 -6.33 -15.34
N GLU A 68 -5.81 -7.46 -15.96
CA GLU A 68 -6.63 -8.09 -16.99
C GLU A 68 -7.78 -8.90 -16.34
N ASN A 69 -7.48 -9.58 -15.26
CA ASN A 69 -8.40 -10.40 -14.48
C ASN A 69 -7.95 -10.39 -13.00
N PRO A 70 -8.68 -11.00 -12.05
CA PRO A 70 -8.35 -10.93 -10.63
C PRO A 70 -6.99 -11.50 -10.20
N TRP A 71 -6.26 -12.20 -11.07
CA TRP A 71 -4.97 -12.82 -10.77
C TRP A 71 -3.87 -12.52 -11.78
N THR A 72 -4.12 -11.65 -12.78
CA THR A 72 -3.15 -11.32 -13.82
C THR A 72 -2.99 -9.81 -13.97
N LEU A 73 -1.78 -9.31 -13.82
CA LEU A 73 -1.45 -7.92 -14.15
C LEU A 73 -1.35 -7.75 -15.68
N SER A 74 -1.87 -6.64 -16.19
CA SER A 74 -1.83 -6.29 -17.62
C SER A 74 -0.82 -5.18 -17.94
N SER A 75 -0.16 -4.61 -16.92
CA SER A 75 0.93 -3.65 -17.08
C SER A 75 2.13 -4.02 -16.21
N ASP A 76 3.29 -3.45 -16.51
CA ASP A 76 4.41 -3.42 -15.58
C ASP A 76 4.00 -2.67 -14.30
N ARG A 77 4.67 -3.00 -13.20
CA ARG A 77 4.50 -2.25 -11.95
C ARG A 77 5.06 -0.84 -12.06
N ILE A 78 4.33 0.11 -11.59
CA ILE A 78 4.72 1.51 -11.50
C ILE A 78 4.92 1.89 -10.04
N LEU A 79 6.08 2.44 -9.71
CA LEU A 79 6.37 2.99 -8.38
C LEU A 79 5.64 4.33 -8.21
N ILE A 80 4.74 4.43 -7.24
CA ILE A 80 3.97 5.66 -6.97
C ILE A 80 4.29 6.29 -5.62
N SER A 81 4.90 5.55 -4.68
CA SER A 81 5.39 6.12 -3.42
C SER A 81 6.58 5.33 -2.90
N LYS A 82 7.56 6.07 -2.39
CA LYS A 82 8.65 5.55 -1.55
C LYS A 82 8.75 6.44 -0.30
N PRO A 83 9.22 5.94 0.84
CA PRO A 83 9.46 6.77 2.03
C PRO A 83 10.44 7.91 1.70
N GLU A 84 10.02 9.16 1.96
CA GLU A 84 10.77 10.38 1.66
C GLU A 84 10.81 11.32 2.86
N TYR A 85 9.74 11.35 3.66
CA TYR A 85 9.62 12.21 4.83
C TYR A 85 10.13 11.49 6.08
N GLU A 86 10.61 12.26 7.05
CA GLU A 86 11.08 11.72 8.33
C GLU A 86 10.02 10.86 9.04
N TRP A 87 8.77 11.28 8.99
CA TRP A 87 7.66 10.56 9.59
C TRP A 87 7.35 9.21 8.92
N GLU A 88 7.88 8.94 7.73
CA GLU A 88 7.79 7.65 7.04
C GLU A 88 8.96 6.70 7.38
N CYS A 89 9.92 7.19 8.15
CA CYS A 89 11.20 6.52 8.38
C CYS A 89 11.50 6.29 9.86
N GLN A 90 10.49 6.33 10.73
CA GLN A 90 10.66 6.11 12.17
C GLN A 90 10.74 4.61 12.49
N TRP A 91 11.81 4.22 13.15
CA TRP A 91 12.14 2.83 13.44
C TRP A 91 12.65 2.61 14.87
N VAL A 92 12.14 3.42 15.78
CA VAL A 92 12.46 3.39 17.21
C VAL A 92 11.56 2.35 17.90
N ASN A 93 12.17 1.49 18.69
CA ASN A 93 11.44 0.56 19.54
C ASN A 93 10.74 1.28 20.72
N PRO A 94 9.73 0.66 21.36
CA PRO A 94 9.05 1.26 22.51
C PRO A 94 9.96 1.62 23.68
N ASP A 95 11.10 0.94 23.84
CA ASP A 95 12.12 1.21 24.87
C ASP A 95 13.09 2.35 24.48
N GLY A 96 12.87 2.99 23.33
CA GLY A 96 13.72 4.06 22.81
C GLY A 96 14.96 3.57 22.05
N SER A 97 15.23 2.26 22.01
CA SER A 97 16.29 1.70 21.19
C SER A 97 15.93 1.75 19.71
N LYS A 98 16.93 1.75 18.84
CA LYS A 98 16.72 1.65 17.39
C LYS A 98 16.81 0.20 16.94
N THR A 99 16.03 -0.15 15.92
CA THR A 99 16.19 -1.45 15.23
C THR A 99 17.59 -1.55 14.61
N ALA A 100 18.08 -2.76 14.39
CA ALA A 100 19.41 -3.00 13.81
C ALA A 100 19.59 -2.41 12.40
N TYR A 101 18.49 -2.20 11.69
CA TYR A 101 18.49 -1.67 10.32
C TYR A 101 17.49 -0.53 10.21
N PRO A 102 17.81 0.55 9.48
CA PRO A 102 16.84 1.58 9.16
C PRO A 102 15.71 0.98 8.32
N ILE A 103 14.50 1.07 8.84
CA ILE A 103 13.31 0.58 8.15
C ILE A 103 12.52 1.79 7.68
N HIS A 104 12.41 1.92 6.36
CA HIS A 104 11.64 2.94 5.70
C HIS A 104 10.43 2.27 5.06
N VAL A 105 9.22 2.65 5.49
CA VAL A 105 8.01 1.90 5.16
C VAL A 105 6.92 2.79 4.61
N ASN A 106 6.44 2.44 3.42
CA ASN A 106 5.10 2.73 2.93
C ASN A 106 4.41 1.39 2.66
N GLU A 107 3.32 1.06 3.36
CA GLU A 107 2.66 -0.24 3.26
C GLU A 107 1.14 -0.17 3.37
N ALA A 108 0.49 -1.31 3.20
CA ALA A 108 -0.96 -1.50 3.32
C ALA A 108 -1.79 -0.43 2.56
N PRO A 109 -1.53 -0.19 1.26
CA PRO A 109 -2.25 0.82 0.52
C PRO A 109 -3.72 0.45 0.34
N GLN A 110 -4.60 1.44 0.51
CA GLN A 110 -6.04 1.33 0.30
C GLN A 110 -6.53 2.48 -0.57
N TYR A 111 -7.25 2.14 -1.64
CA TYR A 111 -7.85 3.13 -2.52
C TYR A 111 -9.16 3.68 -1.94
N PHE A 112 -9.37 4.95 -2.15
CA PHE A 112 -10.61 5.64 -1.83
C PHE A 112 -10.89 6.71 -2.88
N GLU A 113 -12.10 6.74 -3.42
CA GLU A 113 -12.55 7.81 -4.31
C GLU A 113 -13.13 8.95 -3.48
N SER A 114 -12.75 10.19 -3.77
CA SER A 114 -13.32 11.35 -3.08
C SER A 114 -14.84 11.42 -3.27
N LYS A 115 -15.54 11.99 -2.30
CA LYS A 115 -17.02 12.13 -2.33
C LYS A 115 -17.52 12.81 -3.61
N ASN A 116 -16.77 13.77 -4.12
CA ASN A 116 -17.12 14.51 -5.35
C ASN A 116 -16.62 13.81 -6.62
N LYS A 117 -15.97 12.66 -6.50
CA LYS A 117 -15.36 11.90 -7.61
C LYS A 117 -14.35 12.72 -8.44
N ASP A 118 -13.72 13.71 -7.84
CA ASP A 118 -12.72 14.57 -8.47
C ASP A 118 -11.29 14.13 -8.16
N LYS A 119 -11.11 13.24 -7.17
CA LYS A 119 -9.81 12.72 -6.73
C LYS A 119 -9.82 11.21 -6.57
N ALA A 120 -8.76 10.59 -7.05
CA ALA A 120 -8.30 9.28 -6.65
C ALA A 120 -7.38 9.44 -5.44
N CYS A 121 -7.64 8.72 -4.36
CA CYS A 121 -6.88 8.77 -3.13
C CYS A 121 -6.32 7.39 -2.81
N ILE A 122 -5.07 7.32 -2.37
CA ILE A 122 -4.49 6.11 -1.79
C ILE A 122 -3.99 6.47 -0.39
N PHE A 123 -4.62 5.89 0.61
CA PHE A 123 -4.14 5.92 1.97
C PHE A 123 -3.17 4.76 2.17
N TYR A 124 -2.10 4.99 2.91
CA TYR A 124 -1.09 3.98 3.19
C TYR A 124 -0.54 4.15 4.60
N SER A 125 -0.04 3.09 5.18
CA SER A 125 0.62 3.15 6.48
C SER A 125 2.11 3.40 6.28
N ALA A 126 2.73 4.07 7.25
CA ALA A 126 4.14 4.43 7.19
C ALA A 126 4.84 4.26 8.54
N SER A 127 6.15 4.13 8.51
CA SER A 127 7.03 3.83 9.65
C SER A 127 6.93 2.38 10.14
N GLY A 128 7.61 2.03 11.21
CA GLY A 128 7.57 0.70 11.80
C GLY A 128 6.27 0.43 12.55
N SER A 129 5.51 -0.59 12.15
CA SER A 129 4.23 -0.95 12.76
C SER A 129 4.31 -1.36 14.23
N TRP A 130 5.51 -1.64 14.74
CA TRP A 130 5.80 -1.96 16.16
C TRP A 130 6.16 -0.71 16.99
N THR A 131 6.12 0.47 16.38
CA THR A 131 6.46 1.73 17.04
C THR A 131 5.22 2.60 17.27
N PRO A 132 5.25 3.52 18.24
CA PRO A 132 4.17 4.50 18.41
C PRO A 132 4.04 5.48 17.24
N TYR A 133 5.03 5.51 16.35
CA TYR A 133 5.11 6.40 15.18
C TYR A 133 4.45 5.85 13.93
N TYR A 134 3.93 4.60 13.97
CA TYR A 134 3.13 4.07 12.86
C TYR A 134 1.97 5.02 12.59
N CYS A 135 1.77 5.37 11.34
CA CYS A 135 0.85 6.45 10.98
C CYS A 135 0.30 6.23 9.56
N VAL A 136 -0.62 7.10 9.16
CA VAL A 136 -1.27 7.01 7.84
C VAL A 136 -0.86 8.20 6.99
N GLY A 137 -0.35 7.92 5.80
CA GLY A 137 -0.08 8.87 4.74
C GLY A 137 -1.16 8.87 3.66
N LEU A 138 -1.10 9.84 2.77
CA LEU A 138 -2.06 10.04 1.69
C LEU A 138 -1.36 10.42 0.38
N LEU A 139 -1.69 9.69 -0.68
CA LEU A 139 -1.46 10.08 -2.06
C LEU A 139 -2.76 10.52 -2.69
N THR A 140 -2.73 11.59 -3.47
CA THR A 140 -3.88 12.06 -4.24
C THR A 140 -3.50 12.26 -5.69
N ALA A 141 -4.42 11.92 -6.60
CA ALA A 141 -4.33 12.26 -8.02
C ALA A 141 -5.66 12.87 -8.47
N ASP A 142 -5.64 13.64 -9.56
CA ASP A 142 -6.87 14.02 -10.23
C ASP A 142 -7.58 12.76 -10.75
N ALA A 143 -8.89 12.67 -10.60
CA ALA A 143 -9.64 11.47 -11.00
C ALA A 143 -9.51 11.17 -12.51
N LYS A 144 -9.25 12.18 -13.33
CA LYS A 144 -9.07 12.03 -14.78
C LYS A 144 -7.60 11.84 -15.19
N ALA A 145 -6.68 11.82 -14.24
CA ALA A 145 -5.27 11.65 -14.53
C ALA A 145 -4.95 10.18 -14.87
N ASN A 146 -3.88 9.97 -15.62
CA ASN A 146 -3.34 8.63 -15.80
C ASN A 146 -2.71 8.13 -14.48
N LEU A 147 -3.37 7.20 -13.80
CA LEU A 147 -2.92 6.67 -12.51
C LEU A 147 -1.63 5.84 -12.62
N LEU A 148 -1.26 5.38 -13.81
CA LEU A 148 0.04 4.73 -14.06
C LEU A 148 1.19 5.74 -14.27
N ASN A 149 0.91 7.04 -14.29
CA ASN A 149 1.96 8.06 -14.33
C ASN A 149 2.33 8.47 -12.90
N PRO A 150 3.56 8.21 -12.42
CA PRO A 150 3.98 8.61 -11.06
C PRO A 150 3.79 10.10 -10.77
N ALA A 151 3.95 10.96 -11.80
CA ALA A 151 3.79 12.41 -11.67
C ALA A 151 2.35 12.87 -11.41
N SER A 152 1.36 11.99 -11.64
CA SER A 152 -0.04 12.27 -11.30
C SER A 152 -0.29 12.26 -9.80
N TRP A 153 0.53 11.54 -9.03
CA TRP A 153 0.35 11.37 -7.60
C TRP A 153 1.05 12.45 -6.80
N LYS A 154 0.32 13.06 -5.89
CA LYS A 154 0.84 14.04 -4.93
C LYS A 154 0.79 13.43 -3.53
N LYS A 155 1.94 13.34 -2.89
CA LYS A 155 2.06 12.87 -1.51
C LYS A 155 1.77 14.01 -0.53
N SER A 156 0.99 13.73 0.52
CA SER A 156 0.86 14.67 1.64
C SER A 156 2.21 14.83 2.36
N PRO A 157 2.65 16.05 2.64
CA PRO A 157 3.91 16.28 3.37
C PRO A 157 3.82 15.92 4.86
N VAL A 158 2.63 15.69 5.37
CA VAL A 158 2.35 15.32 6.76
C VAL A 158 1.43 14.10 6.82
N PRO A 159 1.49 13.28 7.87
CA PRO A 159 0.55 12.19 8.04
C PRO A 159 -0.88 12.73 8.21
N VAL A 160 -1.86 11.99 7.73
CA VAL A 160 -3.29 12.33 7.88
C VAL A 160 -3.90 11.71 9.14
N LEU A 161 -3.23 10.72 9.70
CA LEU A 161 -3.54 10.12 10.99
C LEU A 161 -2.23 9.69 11.65
N GLN A 162 -2.02 10.10 12.89
CA GLN A 162 -0.82 9.79 13.67
C GLN A 162 -1.18 9.61 15.14
N GLN A 163 -0.18 9.26 15.96
CA GLN A 163 -0.36 9.15 17.40
C GLN A 163 -0.91 10.43 18.01
N ASP A 164 -1.72 10.23 19.04
CA ASP A 164 -2.23 11.28 19.94
C ASP A 164 -2.06 10.82 21.40
N PRO A 165 -0.88 11.05 21.99
CA PRO A 165 -0.57 10.60 23.34
C PRO A 165 -1.51 11.18 24.42
N GLU A 166 -2.08 12.37 24.21
CA GLU A 166 -3.03 12.99 25.13
C GLU A 166 -4.32 12.17 25.24
N ASN A 167 -4.71 11.52 24.15
CA ASN A 167 -5.87 10.63 24.08
C ASN A 167 -5.50 9.13 24.11
N ASN A 168 -4.26 8.79 24.48
CA ASN A 168 -3.75 7.41 24.52
C ASN A 168 -3.84 6.66 23.18
N VAL A 169 -3.69 7.35 22.05
CA VAL A 169 -3.63 6.77 20.73
C VAL A 169 -2.18 6.65 20.31
N TYR A 170 -1.75 5.43 20.01
CA TYR A 170 -0.37 5.13 19.59
C TYR A 170 -0.36 4.26 18.33
N GLY A 171 0.49 4.59 17.38
CA GLY A 171 0.73 3.80 16.19
C GLY A 171 -0.53 3.48 15.35
N PRO A 172 -1.41 4.46 15.03
CA PRO A 172 -2.58 4.18 14.20
C PRO A 172 -2.16 3.90 12.76
N GLY A 173 -2.62 2.77 12.22
CA GLY A 173 -2.34 2.36 10.84
C GLY A 173 -3.09 1.09 10.45
N GLY A 174 -2.77 0.50 9.30
CA GLY A 174 -3.45 -0.69 8.82
C GLY A 174 -4.93 -0.45 8.51
N ILE A 175 -5.25 0.69 7.90
CA ILE A 175 -6.64 1.11 7.66
C ILE A 175 -7.32 0.29 6.57
N SER A 176 -8.64 0.22 6.65
CA SER A 176 -9.53 -0.24 5.58
C SER A 176 -10.78 0.64 5.54
N PHE A 177 -11.44 0.67 4.39
CA PHE A 177 -12.69 1.40 4.18
C PHE A 177 -13.83 0.42 3.92
N THR A 178 -15.02 0.76 4.41
CA THR A 178 -16.28 0.00 4.21
C THR A 178 -17.32 0.88 3.55
#